data_36ddeee4e93342159b33d9dc4ddb7afa
#
_entry.id   36ddeee4e93342159b33d9dc4ddb7afa
#
_cell.length_a   1.000
_cell.length_b   1.000
_cell.length_c   1.000
_cell.angle_alpha   90.00
_cell.angle_beta   90.00
_cell.angle_gamma   90.00
#
_symmetry.space_group_name_H-M   'P 1'
#
loop_
_entity.id
_entity.type
_entity.pdbx_description
1 polymer ?
#
loop_
_entity_poly.entity_id
_entity_poly.type
_entity_poly.pdbx_seq_one_letter_code
_entity_poly.pdbx_strand_id
1 'polypeptide(L)'
;MAGVAAPAAAEAGAVLAIMPGEIIRVMVEVGQQVEEGEPVCVLEAIKMENELQARQGGSVRAVHVRPGDDVEKDQVLVEIE
;
A
#
# COMPACT_ATOMS: atom_id res chain seq x y z
N MET A 1 -16.70 3.33 -16.52
CA MET A 1 -16.22 3.15 -16.31
C MET A 1 -15.39 3.41 -15.50
N ALA A 2 -15.59 3.93 -15.05
CA ALA A 2 -14.79 4.41 -14.23
C ALA A 2 -14.13 3.50 -13.37
N GLY A 3 -14.74 2.70 -12.85
CA GLY A 3 -14.11 1.79 -12.03
C GLY A 3 -12.88 1.25 -12.57
N VAL A 4 -12.76 1.49 -13.76
CA VAL A 4 -11.65 1.05 -14.41
C VAL A 4 -10.40 1.54 -13.86
N ALA A 5 -10.44 2.61 -13.21
CA ALA A 5 -9.23 3.14 -12.69
C ALA A 5 -8.62 2.20 -11.69
N ALA A 6 -9.40 1.44 -11.02
CA ALA A 6 -8.84 0.56 -10.03
C ALA A 6 -7.89 -0.46 -10.62
N PRO A 7 -8.23 -1.11 -11.69
CA PRO A 7 -7.30 -2.03 -12.29
C PRO A 7 -5.99 -1.37 -12.70
N ALA A 8 -6.09 -0.20 -13.23
CA ALA A 8 -4.88 0.47 -13.64
C ALA A 8 -4.01 0.81 -12.45
N ALA A 9 -4.62 1.29 -11.41
CA ALA A 9 -3.87 1.62 -10.22
C ALA A 9 -3.28 0.38 -9.57
N ALA A 10 -3.92 -0.74 -9.75
CA ALA A 10 -3.45 -1.95 -9.15
C ALA A 10 -2.31 -2.59 -9.89
N GLU A 11 -1.91 -2.03 -11.00
CA GLU A 11 -0.81 -2.60 -11.71
C GLU A 11 0.50 -2.14 -11.17
N ALA A 12 1.51 -2.80 -11.57
CA ALA A 12 2.88 -2.43 -11.32
C ALA A 12 3.14 -1.96 -9.90
N GLY A 13 3.10 -0.72 -9.67
CA GLY A 13 3.56 -0.15 -8.43
C GLY A 13 2.54 0.00 -7.33
N ALA A 14 1.34 -0.52 -7.50
CA ALA A 14 0.36 -0.38 -6.43
C ALA A 14 0.57 -1.41 -5.34
N VAL A 15 0.62 -0.97 -4.09
CA VAL A 15 0.67 -1.85 -2.94
C VAL A 15 -0.75 -1.95 -2.40
N LEU A 16 -1.29 -3.15 -2.39
CA LEU A 16 -2.69 -3.40 -2.03
C LEU A 16 -2.78 -4.10 -0.69
N ALA A 17 -3.88 -3.87 0.00
CA ALA A 17 -4.14 -4.61 1.23
C ALA A 17 -4.40 -6.07 0.88
N ILE A 18 -3.77 -6.98 1.58
CA ILE A 18 -3.91 -8.41 1.32
C ILE A 18 -5.18 -8.97 1.98
N MET A 19 -5.72 -8.25 2.93
CA MET A 19 -6.94 -8.64 3.62
C MET A 19 -7.46 -7.42 4.36
N PRO A 20 -8.70 -7.43 4.83
CA PRO A 20 -9.21 -6.31 5.62
C PRO A 20 -8.46 -6.22 6.94
N GLY A 21 -8.23 -5.03 7.42
CA GLY A 21 -7.56 -4.82 8.69
C GLY A 21 -7.32 -3.37 8.96
N GLU A 22 -6.40 -3.10 9.85
CA GLU A 22 -6.08 -1.75 10.27
C GLU A 22 -4.63 -1.44 9.96
N ILE A 23 -4.36 -0.26 9.42
CA ILE A 23 -3.00 0.19 9.18
C ILE A 23 -2.45 0.67 10.52
N ILE A 24 -1.36 0.07 10.98
CA ILE A 24 -0.79 0.48 12.25
C ILE A 24 0.49 1.27 12.06
N ARG A 25 1.08 1.25 10.88
CA ARG A 25 2.30 2.01 10.62
C ARG A 25 2.45 2.27 9.12
N VAL A 26 2.91 3.46 8.78
CA VAL A 26 3.26 3.80 7.41
C VAL A 26 4.71 4.25 7.44
N MET A 27 5.55 3.63 6.63
CA MET A 27 6.98 3.82 6.69
C MET A 27 7.55 4.60 5.53
N VAL A 28 6.71 5.12 4.64
CA VAL A 28 7.18 5.89 3.49
C VAL A 28 6.37 7.16 3.34
N GLU A 29 6.91 8.10 2.55
CA GLU A 29 6.24 9.36 2.25
C GLU A 29 6.29 9.60 0.75
N VAL A 30 5.38 10.43 0.28
CA VAL A 30 5.37 10.83 -1.13
C VAL A 30 6.71 11.44 -1.48
N GLY A 31 7.26 11.01 -2.59
CA GLY A 31 8.56 11.49 -3.07
C GLY A 31 9.74 10.66 -2.64
N GLN A 32 9.54 9.73 -1.72
CA GLN A 32 10.64 8.90 -1.22
C GLN A 32 10.98 7.82 -2.25
N GLN A 33 12.26 7.53 -2.39
CA GLN A 33 12.70 6.43 -3.23
C GLN A 33 12.64 5.14 -2.45
N VAL A 34 12.11 4.09 -3.04
CA VAL A 34 12.04 2.78 -2.43
C VAL A 34 12.54 1.72 -3.41
N GLU A 35 12.91 0.58 -2.87
CA GLU A 35 13.34 -0.56 -3.68
C GLU A 35 12.34 -1.68 -3.55
N GLU A 36 12.34 -2.55 -4.52
CA GLU A 36 11.47 -3.72 -4.49
C GLU A 36 11.72 -4.51 -3.21
N GLY A 37 10.66 -4.88 -2.49
CA GLY A 37 10.79 -5.62 -1.26
C GLY A 37 10.91 -4.76 -0.02
N GLU A 38 11.07 -3.46 -0.19
CA GLU A 38 11.19 -2.57 0.96
C GLU A 38 9.83 -2.41 1.64
N PRO A 39 9.74 -2.54 2.97
CA PRO A 39 8.44 -2.40 3.64
C PRO A 39 7.92 -0.99 3.54
N VAL A 40 6.65 -0.85 3.23
CA VAL A 40 6.03 0.47 3.08
C VAL A 40 4.98 0.74 4.16
N CYS A 41 4.30 -0.30 4.64
CA CYS A 41 3.37 -0.11 5.74
C CYS A 41 3.12 -1.45 6.43
N VAL A 42 2.48 -1.39 7.59
CA VAL A 42 2.15 -2.58 8.36
C VAL A 42 0.65 -2.63 8.55
N LEU A 43 0.08 -3.76 8.21
CA LEU A 43 -1.34 -4.02 8.32
C LEU A 43 -1.58 -5.05 9.41
N GLU A 44 -2.43 -4.74 10.36
CA GLU A 44 -2.79 -5.70 11.39
C GLU A 44 -4.12 -6.34 11.03
N ALA A 45 -4.14 -7.66 10.98
CA ALA A 45 -5.35 -8.40 10.69
C ALA A 45 -5.28 -9.73 11.45
N ILE A 46 -6.39 -10.12 12.07
CA ILE A 46 -6.48 -11.38 12.81
C ILE A 46 -5.34 -11.48 13.82
N LYS A 47 -5.13 -10.40 14.54
CA LYS A 47 -4.12 -10.33 15.60
C LYS A 47 -2.69 -10.57 15.12
N MET A 48 -2.46 -10.41 13.82
CA MET A 48 -1.13 -10.55 13.25
C MET A 48 -0.75 -9.29 12.53
N GLU A 49 0.51 -8.93 12.60
CA GLU A 49 1.03 -7.79 11.87
C GLU A 49 1.67 -8.30 10.59
N ASN A 50 1.30 -7.69 9.49
CA ASN A 50 1.83 -8.07 8.19
C ASN A 50 2.50 -6.87 7.55
N GLU A 51 3.78 -6.98 7.24
CA GLU A 51 4.46 -5.94 6.51
C GLU A 51 4.10 -6.05 5.05
N LEU A 52 3.70 -4.94 4.46
CA LEU A 52 3.42 -4.88 3.04
C LEU A 52 4.60 -4.20 2.37
N GLN A 53 5.08 -4.77 1.30
CA GLN A 53 6.33 -4.37 0.68
C GLN A 53 6.10 -3.77 -0.69
N ALA A 54 7.03 -2.92 -1.11
CA ALA A 54 7.01 -2.35 -2.45
C ALA A 54 7.15 -3.47 -3.46
N ARG A 55 6.33 -3.44 -4.48
CA ARG A 55 6.33 -4.46 -5.52
C ARG A 55 7.31 -4.14 -6.63
N GLN A 56 7.83 -2.94 -6.64
CA GLN A 56 8.85 -2.52 -7.59
C GLN A 56 9.62 -1.38 -6.97
N GLY A 57 10.78 -1.09 -7.51
CA GLY A 57 11.54 0.08 -7.10
C GLY A 57 11.02 1.31 -7.81
N GLY A 58 11.20 2.45 -7.20
CA GLY A 58 10.79 3.72 -7.78
C GLY A 58 10.50 4.76 -6.73
N SER A 59 9.76 5.78 -7.12
CA SER A 59 9.39 6.87 -6.25
C SER A 59 7.97 6.67 -5.75
N VAL A 60 7.74 6.94 -4.49
CA VAL A 60 6.39 6.89 -3.93
C VAL A 60 5.59 8.04 -4.51
N ARG A 61 4.55 7.72 -5.25
CA ARG A 61 3.72 8.72 -5.90
C ARG A 61 2.57 9.17 -5.03
N ALA A 62 1.99 8.25 -4.27
CA ALA A 62 0.86 8.58 -3.42
C ALA A 62 0.81 7.62 -2.22
N VAL A 63 0.40 8.13 -1.09
CA VAL A 63 0.15 7.35 0.11
C VAL A 63 -1.30 7.64 0.50
N HIS A 64 -2.14 6.61 0.44
CA HIS A 64 -3.58 6.78 0.60
C HIS A 64 -4.08 6.48 2.01
N VAL A 65 -3.21 6.05 2.89
CA VAL A 65 -3.61 5.64 4.23
C VAL A 65 -2.69 6.24 5.28
N ARG A 66 -3.13 6.20 6.51
CA ARG A 66 -2.33 6.62 7.66
C ARG A 66 -2.60 5.66 8.80
N PRO A 67 -1.74 5.68 9.83
CA PRO A 67 -1.96 4.82 10.98
C PRO A 67 -3.35 5.05 11.56
N GLY A 68 -4.04 3.96 11.85
CA GLY A 68 -5.39 4.00 12.37
C GLY A 68 -6.48 3.78 11.35
N ASP A 69 -6.14 3.81 10.06
CA ASP A 69 -7.15 3.62 9.01
C ASP A 69 -7.53 2.16 8.88
N ASP A 70 -8.82 1.92 8.71
CA ASP A 70 -9.30 0.59 8.39
C ASP A 70 -9.34 0.43 6.87
N VAL A 71 -8.91 -0.70 6.38
CA VAL A 71 -8.83 -0.95 4.94
C VAL A 71 -9.51 -2.25 4.57
N GLU A 72 -9.89 -2.35 3.31
CA GLU A 72 -10.51 -3.54 2.75
C GLU A 72 -9.51 -4.27 1.88
N LYS A 73 -9.79 -5.54 1.62
CA LYS A 73 -8.94 -6.31 0.72
C LYS A 73 -8.86 -5.63 -0.64
N ASP A 74 -7.69 -5.63 -1.20
CA ASP A 74 -7.39 -5.06 -2.53
C ASP A 74 -7.48 -3.53 -2.59
N GLN A 75 -7.67 -2.88 -1.47
CA GLN A 75 -7.64 -1.42 -1.44
C GLN A 75 -6.21 -0.94 -1.69
N VAL A 76 -6.05 0.08 -2.53
CA VAL A 76 -4.73 0.62 -2.83
C VAL A 76 -4.25 1.45 -1.66
N LEU A 77 -3.09 1.13 -1.14
CA LEU A 77 -2.54 1.80 0.04
C LEU A 77 -1.44 2.77 -0.33
N VAL A 78 -0.53 2.36 -1.19
CA VAL A 78 0.60 3.17 -1.62
C VAL A 78 0.80 2.94 -3.11
N GLU A 79 1.14 3.99 -3.85
CA GLU A 79 1.45 3.85 -5.26
C GLU A 79 2.89 4.25 -5.51
N ILE A 80 3.60 3.42 -6.26
CA ILE A 80 5.00 3.65 -6.60
C ILE A 80 5.11 3.75 -8.12
N GLU A 81 5.77 4.77 -8.61
CA GLU A 81 5.91 4.95 -10.05
C GLU A 81 7.33 4.71 -10.53
#